data_aa84058f9ab23f718d22d2a370d04284
#
_entry.id   aa84058f9ab23f718d22d2a370d04284
#
_cell.length_a   1.000
_cell.length_b   1.000
_cell.length_c   1.000
_cell.angle_alpha   90.00
_cell.angle_beta   90.00
_cell.angle_gamma   90.00
#
_symmetry.space_group_name_H-M   'P 1'
#
loop_
_entity.id
_entity.type
_entity.pdbx_description
1 polymer ?
#
loop_
_entity_poly.entity_id
_entity_poly.type
_entity_poly.pdbx_seq_one_letter_code
_entity_poly.pdbx_strand_id
1 'polypeptide(L)'
;AVAQGAVADIAPPEQRARLMGMMGAAFGIGFVVGPALGGLAALGGPHVPFYLAGSIAAVNAVAAMIRLPETKPDTSHITEKHQRGSALSPALKRFALVGFLSMLGFAGFEATFSIWGQKQFGFTEGSASIVFVFVGVTLVAVQGGLIGPLTEKLGSRKLLRIGLSLVAVGLLLLGITTTWPMLFVALFLLSLGQGVSGPSGGALVAELAPVERRGEAIGYQQSTAAFGRVAGPVMAGTLFDHVGISAPFLVSGILIVFAVGSVWSITRAAVTSVK
;
A
#
# COMPACT_ATOMS: atom_id res chain seq x y z
N ALA A 1 5.94 -4.38 -9.59
CA ALA A 1 7.38 -4.24 -9.81
C ALA A 1 7.73 -4.23 -11.31
N VAL A 2 7.42 -5.30 -12.06
CA VAL A 2 7.79 -5.42 -13.50
C VAL A 2 7.22 -4.28 -14.34
N ALA A 3 5.91 -3.97 -14.22
CA ALA A 3 5.28 -2.88 -14.96
C ALA A 3 5.86 -1.50 -14.60
N GLN A 4 6.24 -1.29 -13.33
CA GLN A 4 6.92 -0.07 -12.90
C GLN A 4 8.33 0.04 -13.47
N GLY A 5 9.05 -1.09 -13.56
CA GLY A 5 10.34 -1.16 -14.21
C GLY A 5 10.23 -0.79 -15.69
N ALA A 6 9.31 -1.44 -16.41
CA ALA A 6 9.08 -1.16 -17.83
C ALA A 6 8.74 0.32 -18.09
N VAL A 7 7.90 0.93 -17.26
CA VAL A 7 7.60 2.37 -17.35
C VAL A 7 8.83 3.22 -17.08
N ALA A 8 9.66 2.85 -16.09
CA ALA A 8 10.89 3.58 -15.80
C ALA A 8 11.90 3.51 -16.95
N ASP A 9 11.93 2.39 -17.69
CA ASP A 9 12.85 2.17 -18.80
C ASP A 9 12.42 2.89 -20.08
N ILE A 10 11.10 2.88 -20.39
CA ILE A 10 10.56 3.42 -21.64
C ILE A 10 10.25 4.92 -21.54
N ALA A 11 9.83 5.40 -20.35
CA ALA A 11 9.32 6.75 -20.20
C ALA A 11 10.43 7.81 -20.21
N PRO A 12 10.27 8.89 -21.01
CA PRO A 12 11.11 10.09 -20.88
C PRO A 12 11.08 10.62 -19.45
N PRO A 13 12.18 11.21 -18.95
CA PRO A 13 12.27 11.69 -17.56
C PRO A 13 11.11 12.60 -17.14
N GLU A 14 10.65 13.46 -18.06
CA GLU A 14 9.57 14.43 -17.83
C GLU A 14 8.20 13.76 -17.66
N GLN A 15 8.00 12.58 -18.24
CA GLN A 15 6.73 11.85 -18.22
C GLN A 15 6.69 10.74 -17.16
N ARG A 16 7.82 10.34 -16.57
CA ARG A 16 7.91 9.25 -15.61
C ARG A 16 6.95 9.43 -14.43
N ALA A 17 6.93 10.63 -13.84
CA ALA A 17 6.06 10.93 -12.70
C ALA A 17 4.57 10.80 -13.08
N ARG A 18 4.19 11.27 -14.27
CA ARG A 18 2.81 11.14 -14.77
C ARG A 18 2.41 9.69 -14.99
N LEU A 19 3.27 8.89 -15.64
CA LEU A 19 2.99 7.49 -15.95
C LEU A 19 2.94 6.63 -14.67
N MET A 20 3.83 6.89 -13.70
CA MET A 20 3.77 6.26 -12.37
C MET A 20 2.48 6.63 -11.62
N GLY A 21 2.03 7.89 -11.72
CA GLY A 21 0.75 8.34 -11.18
C GLY A 21 -0.44 7.63 -11.83
N MET A 22 -0.41 7.44 -13.15
CA MET A 22 -1.45 6.68 -13.87
C MET A 22 -1.51 5.21 -13.42
N MET A 23 -0.38 4.57 -13.14
CA MET A 23 -0.35 3.22 -12.59
C MET A 23 -0.98 3.17 -11.19
N GLY A 24 -0.70 4.17 -10.34
CA GLY A 24 -1.34 4.31 -9.03
C GLY A 24 -2.86 4.51 -9.15
N ALA A 25 -3.29 5.35 -10.10
CA ALA A 25 -4.71 5.56 -10.37
C ALA A 25 -5.40 4.28 -10.88
N ALA A 26 -4.74 3.53 -11.78
CA ALA A 26 -5.25 2.24 -12.26
C ALA A 26 -5.41 1.23 -11.12
N PHE A 27 -4.45 1.17 -10.19
CA PHE A 27 -4.57 0.35 -8.99
C PHE A 27 -5.75 0.79 -8.12
N GLY A 28 -5.93 2.09 -7.91
CA GLY A 28 -7.06 2.65 -7.16
C GLY A 28 -8.42 2.32 -7.79
N ILE A 29 -8.52 2.47 -9.12
CA ILE A 29 -9.74 2.09 -9.87
C ILE A 29 -10.02 0.59 -9.68
N GLY A 30 -9.00 -0.27 -9.80
CA GLY A 30 -9.13 -1.71 -9.57
C GLY A 30 -9.61 -2.05 -8.17
N PHE A 31 -9.18 -1.28 -7.18
CA PHE A 31 -9.59 -1.48 -5.79
C PHE A 31 -11.07 -1.10 -5.53
N VAL A 32 -11.62 -0.16 -6.31
CA VAL A 32 -13.07 0.19 -6.27
C VAL A 32 -13.90 -0.78 -7.09
N VAL A 33 -13.47 -1.01 -8.34
CA VAL A 33 -14.23 -1.80 -9.31
C VAL A 33 -14.20 -3.29 -8.97
N GLY A 34 -13.09 -3.76 -8.37
CA GLY A 34 -12.89 -5.17 -8.00
C GLY A 34 -13.99 -5.71 -7.09
N PRO A 35 -14.21 -5.15 -5.90
CA PRO A 35 -15.30 -5.59 -5.02
C PRO A 35 -16.69 -5.44 -5.62
N ALA A 36 -16.95 -4.38 -6.40
CA ALA A 36 -18.22 -4.18 -7.07
C ALA A 36 -18.49 -5.27 -8.12
N LEU A 37 -17.50 -5.56 -8.98
CA LEU A 37 -17.61 -6.65 -9.97
C LEU A 37 -17.66 -8.01 -9.27
N GLY A 38 -16.87 -8.22 -8.21
CA GLY A 38 -16.88 -9.43 -7.42
C GLY A 38 -18.25 -9.70 -6.79
N GLY A 39 -18.86 -8.67 -6.17
CA GLY A 39 -20.19 -8.77 -5.61
C GLY A 39 -21.28 -9.05 -6.63
N LEU A 40 -21.25 -8.40 -7.80
CA LEU A 40 -22.16 -8.69 -8.91
C LEU A 40 -21.98 -10.10 -9.47
N ALA A 41 -20.73 -10.53 -9.65
CA ALA A 41 -20.42 -11.86 -10.14
C ALA A 41 -20.86 -12.97 -9.16
N ALA A 42 -20.81 -12.70 -7.85
CA ALA A 42 -21.23 -13.63 -6.81
C ALA A 42 -22.72 -13.97 -6.88
N LEU A 43 -23.55 -13.10 -7.50
CA LEU A 43 -24.96 -13.41 -7.79
C LEU A 43 -25.12 -14.65 -8.71
N GLY A 44 -24.12 -14.95 -9.53
CA GLY A 44 -24.07 -16.14 -10.37
C GLY A 44 -23.53 -17.39 -9.67
N GLY A 45 -23.09 -17.25 -8.42
CA GLY A 45 -22.54 -18.34 -7.60
C GLY A 45 -21.16 -18.02 -7.02
N PRO A 46 -20.73 -18.76 -5.98
CA PRO A 46 -19.51 -18.44 -5.19
C PRO A 46 -18.21 -18.53 -5.98
N HIS A 47 -18.20 -19.25 -7.09
CA HIS A 47 -17.02 -19.43 -7.94
C HIS A 47 -16.91 -18.42 -9.09
N VAL A 48 -18.01 -17.77 -9.45
CA VAL A 48 -18.08 -16.85 -10.61
C VAL A 48 -17.12 -15.66 -10.50
N PRO A 49 -16.94 -15.03 -9.33
CA PRO A 49 -15.94 -13.96 -9.17
C PRO A 49 -14.52 -14.39 -9.54
N PHE A 50 -14.14 -15.62 -9.19
CA PHE A 50 -12.81 -16.14 -9.49
C PHE A 50 -12.63 -16.42 -10.99
N TYR A 51 -13.65 -16.94 -11.67
CA TYR A 51 -13.62 -17.12 -13.12
C TYR A 51 -13.56 -15.79 -13.85
N LEU A 52 -14.31 -14.79 -13.41
CA LEU A 52 -14.28 -13.43 -13.96
C LEU A 52 -12.88 -12.81 -13.80
N ALA A 53 -12.33 -12.86 -12.59
CA ALA A 53 -10.98 -12.31 -12.33
C ALA A 53 -9.91 -13.05 -13.13
N GLY A 54 -9.98 -14.38 -13.20
CA GLY A 54 -9.09 -15.21 -14.01
C GLY A 54 -9.16 -14.90 -15.50
N SER A 55 -10.36 -14.70 -16.04
CA SER A 55 -10.57 -14.32 -17.44
C SER A 55 -9.98 -12.96 -17.77
N ILE A 56 -10.22 -11.95 -16.90
CA ILE A 56 -9.64 -10.61 -17.05
C ILE A 56 -8.11 -10.69 -17.00
N ALA A 57 -7.54 -11.47 -16.07
CA ALA A 57 -6.10 -11.65 -15.96
C ALA A 57 -5.51 -12.33 -17.21
N ALA A 58 -6.18 -13.35 -17.75
CA ALA A 58 -5.77 -14.05 -18.96
C ALA A 58 -5.79 -13.11 -20.20
N VAL A 59 -6.85 -12.33 -20.38
CA VAL A 59 -6.93 -11.33 -21.45
C VAL A 59 -5.81 -10.30 -21.31
N ASN A 60 -5.56 -9.83 -20.10
CA ASN A 60 -4.47 -8.87 -19.84
C ASN A 60 -3.08 -9.49 -20.14
N ALA A 61 -2.87 -10.77 -19.78
CA ALA A 61 -1.62 -11.46 -20.08
C ALA A 61 -1.39 -11.61 -21.59
N VAL A 62 -2.43 -11.99 -22.34
CA VAL A 62 -2.35 -12.08 -23.80
C VAL A 62 -2.11 -10.69 -24.43
N ALA A 63 -2.80 -9.67 -23.97
CA ALA A 63 -2.60 -8.30 -24.43
C ALA A 63 -1.18 -7.80 -24.13
N ALA A 64 -0.63 -8.15 -22.98
CA ALA A 64 0.75 -7.81 -22.61
C ALA A 64 1.75 -8.53 -23.53
N MET A 65 1.57 -9.82 -23.78
CA MET A 65 2.46 -10.58 -24.71
C MET A 65 2.48 -10.03 -26.13
N ILE A 66 1.34 -9.47 -26.59
CA ILE A 66 1.23 -8.93 -27.96
C ILE A 66 1.75 -7.49 -28.05
N ARG A 67 1.53 -6.68 -26.99
CA ARG A 67 1.74 -5.21 -27.06
C ARG A 67 2.97 -4.70 -26.32
N LEU A 68 3.48 -5.46 -25.34
CA LEU A 68 4.68 -5.02 -24.61
C LEU A 68 5.93 -5.33 -25.44
N PRO A 69 6.69 -4.30 -25.84
CA PRO A 69 8.01 -4.52 -26.42
C PRO A 69 8.97 -5.08 -25.35
N GLU A 70 9.97 -5.83 -25.77
CA GLU A 70 11.08 -6.20 -24.89
C GLU A 70 11.81 -4.92 -24.47
N THR A 71 11.79 -4.63 -23.16
CA THR A 71 12.38 -3.40 -22.60
C THR A 71 13.75 -3.61 -22.01
N LYS A 72 14.28 -4.84 -22.09
CA LYS A 72 15.61 -5.14 -21.57
C LYS A 72 16.67 -4.38 -22.38
N PRO A 73 17.44 -3.47 -21.78
CA PRO A 73 18.57 -2.86 -22.47
C PRO A 73 19.53 -3.96 -22.93
N ASP A 74 20.09 -3.79 -24.12
CA ASP A 74 21.11 -4.70 -24.61
C ASP A 74 22.36 -4.57 -23.71
N THR A 75 22.47 -5.45 -22.71
CA THR A 75 23.51 -5.39 -21.69
C THR A 75 24.85 -5.94 -22.14
N SER A 76 25.05 -6.13 -23.45
CA SER A 76 26.29 -6.67 -24.00
C SER A 76 27.53 -5.77 -23.74
N HIS A 77 27.34 -4.51 -23.30
CA HIS A 77 28.42 -3.55 -23.09
C HIS A 77 28.52 -2.92 -21.69
N ILE A 78 27.67 -3.31 -20.74
CA ILE A 78 27.75 -2.77 -19.38
C ILE A 78 28.25 -3.85 -18.43
N THR A 79 29.56 -4.14 -18.52
CA THR A 79 30.31 -4.78 -17.44
C THR A 79 30.68 -3.72 -16.40
N GLU A 80 29.76 -2.90 -15.97
CA GLU A 80 29.96 -2.20 -14.72
C GLU A 80 29.71 -3.19 -13.60
N LYS A 81 30.82 -3.65 -12.97
CA LYS A 81 30.82 -4.27 -11.66
C LYS A 81 29.88 -3.46 -10.77
N HIS A 82 28.64 -3.90 -10.65
CA HIS A 82 27.79 -3.46 -9.55
C HIS A 82 28.61 -3.71 -8.30
N GLN A 83 29.11 -2.66 -7.71
CA GLN A 83 29.74 -2.73 -6.38
C GLN A 83 28.65 -3.20 -5.40
N ARG A 84 28.47 -4.52 -5.36
CA ARG A 84 27.79 -5.21 -4.27
C ARG A 84 28.63 -4.97 -3.02
N GLY A 85 28.39 -3.86 -2.32
CA GLY A 85 29.24 -3.66 -1.17
C GLY A 85 28.99 -2.45 -0.28
N SER A 86 28.12 -1.53 -0.64
CA SER A 86 27.75 -0.49 0.30
C SER A 86 26.41 -0.82 0.92
N ALA A 87 26.41 -1.14 2.22
CA ALA A 87 25.16 -1.36 2.95
C ALA A 87 24.23 -0.16 2.78
N LEU A 88 22.93 -0.41 2.57
CA LEU A 88 21.91 0.63 2.54
C LEU A 88 22.02 1.50 3.81
N SER A 89 21.85 2.80 3.64
CA SER A 89 21.97 3.74 4.76
C SER A 89 21.02 3.34 5.91
N PRO A 90 21.39 3.60 7.17
CA PRO A 90 20.53 3.30 8.32
C PRO A 90 19.14 3.94 8.17
N ALA A 91 19.03 5.10 7.51
CA ALA A 91 17.78 5.75 7.22
C ALA A 91 16.90 4.91 6.28
N LEU A 92 17.44 4.39 5.18
CA LEU A 92 16.71 3.52 4.25
C LEU A 92 16.25 2.21 4.90
N LYS A 93 17.09 1.59 5.76
CA LYS A 93 16.68 0.40 6.52
C LYS A 93 15.52 0.67 7.46
N ARG A 94 15.52 1.82 8.15
CA ARG A 94 14.38 2.24 9.00
C ARG A 94 13.12 2.52 8.18
N PHE A 95 13.27 3.11 6.99
CA PHE A 95 12.15 3.30 6.07
C PHE A 95 11.57 1.98 5.57
N ALA A 96 12.40 1.01 5.28
CA ALA A 96 11.95 -0.32 4.91
C ALA A 96 11.17 -1.00 6.05
N LEU A 97 11.64 -0.83 7.31
CA LEU A 97 10.92 -1.30 8.50
C LEU A 97 9.54 -0.62 8.63
N VAL A 98 9.45 0.68 8.40
CA VAL A 98 8.16 1.40 8.38
C VAL A 98 7.24 0.83 7.31
N GLY A 99 7.76 0.58 6.10
CA GLY A 99 7.00 -0.06 5.01
C GLY A 99 6.53 -1.47 5.36
N PHE A 100 7.40 -2.26 6.01
CA PHE A 100 7.07 -3.59 6.52
C PHE A 100 5.92 -3.53 7.54
N LEU A 101 6.05 -2.72 8.59
CA LEU A 101 5.04 -2.62 9.65
C LEU A 101 3.70 -2.10 9.12
N SER A 102 3.74 -1.13 8.21
CA SER A 102 2.53 -0.59 7.57
C SER A 102 1.81 -1.64 6.74
N MET A 103 2.57 -2.42 5.95
CA MET A 103 2.01 -3.47 5.10
C MET A 103 1.54 -4.66 5.91
N LEU A 104 2.27 -5.03 6.96
CA LEU A 104 1.89 -6.09 7.90
C LEU A 104 0.53 -5.77 8.56
N GLY A 105 0.36 -4.55 9.06
CA GLY A 105 -0.89 -4.11 9.68
C GLY A 105 -2.04 -4.04 8.66
N PHE A 106 -1.79 -3.49 7.48
CA PHE A 106 -2.81 -3.36 6.45
C PHE A 106 -3.25 -4.72 5.89
N ALA A 107 -2.31 -5.63 5.57
CA ALA A 107 -2.63 -6.97 5.08
C ALA A 107 -3.33 -7.82 6.16
N GLY A 108 -2.97 -7.64 7.43
CA GLY A 108 -3.68 -8.25 8.55
C GLY A 108 -5.12 -7.77 8.67
N PHE A 109 -5.35 -6.45 8.53
CA PHE A 109 -6.69 -5.88 8.44
C PHE A 109 -7.46 -6.48 7.26
N GLU A 110 -6.90 -6.44 6.07
CA GLU A 110 -7.54 -6.94 4.84
C GLU A 110 -7.98 -8.41 4.97
N ALA A 111 -7.14 -9.26 5.58
CA ALA A 111 -7.41 -10.68 5.74
C ALA A 111 -8.51 -11.01 6.77
N THR A 112 -8.64 -10.21 7.84
CA THR A 112 -9.56 -10.53 8.95
C THR A 112 -10.82 -9.67 8.98
N PHE A 113 -10.86 -8.57 8.24
CA PHE A 113 -11.92 -7.57 8.31
C PHE A 113 -13.31 -8.13 7.97
N SER A 114 -13.44 -8.93 6.91
CA SER A 114 -14.75 -9.50 6.53
C SER A 114 -15.28 -10.47 7.59
N ILE A 115 -14.42 -11.34 8.13
CA ILE A 115 -14.79 -12.32 9.16
C ILE A 115 -15.13 -11.60 10.48
N TRP A 116 -14.36 -10.58 10.82
CA TRP A 116 -14.64 -9.73 11.96
C TRP A 116 -15.98 -9.00 11.81
N GLY A 117 -16.22 -8.41 10.64
CA GLY A 117 -17.46 -7.70 10.36
C GLY A 117 -18.69 -8.61 10.42
N GLN A 118 -18.54 -9.86 9.99
CA GLN A 118 -19.59 -10.86 10.13
C GLN A 118 -19.88 -11.17 11.61
N LYS A 119 -18.84 -11.36 12.43
CA LYS A 119 -19.02 -11.65 13.86
C LYS A 119 -19.50 -10.44 14.67
N GLN A 120 -19.04 -9.22 14.33
CA GLN A 120 -19.31 -8.01 15.10
C GLN A 120 -20.59 -7.29 14.68
N PHE A 121 -20.91 -7.27 13.38
CA PHE A 121 -22.01 -6.49 12.79
C PHE A 121 -23.01 -7.34 12.01
N GLY A 122 -22.77 -8.65 11.89
CA GLY A 122 -23.61 -9.51 11.07
C GLY A 122 -23.49 -9.19 9.57
N PHE A 123 -22.29 -8.87 9.07
CA PHE A 123 -22.11 -8.57 7.66
C PHE A 123 -22.68 -9.66 6.78
N THR A 124 -23.49 -9.23 5.81
CA THR A 124 -23.87 -10.00 4.64
C THR A 124 -22.90 -9.70 3.50
N GLU A 125 -22.93 -10.48 2.41
CA GLU A 125 -22.11 -10.20 1.23
C GLU A 125 -22.37 -8.78 0.68
N GLY A 126 -23.63 -8.32 0.71
CA GLY A 126 -24.01 -6.99 0.28
C GLY A 126 -23.44 -5.88 1.17
N SER A 127 -23.54 -6.01 2.49
CA SER A 127 -23.02 -4.98 3.40
C SER A 127 -21.50 -4.92 3.38
N ALA A 128 -20.82 -6.07 3.26
CA ALA A 128 -19.36 -6.10 3.08
C ALA A 128 -18.94 -5.38 1.80
N SER A 129 -19.64 -5.62 0.68
CA SER A 129 -19.37 -4.95 -0.59
C SER A 129 -19.52 -3.42 -0.49
N ILE A 130 -20.57 -2.92 0.17
CA ILE A 130 -20.77 -1.48 0.39
C ILE A 130 -19.62 -0.87 1.17
N VAL A 131 -19.15 -1.55 2.20
CA VAL A 131 -18.01 -1.09 3.02
C VAL A 131 -16.73 -1.03 2.19
N PHE A 132 -16.44 -2.05 1.38
CA PHE A 132 -15.26 -2.03 0.50
C PHE A 132 -15.36 -0.96 -0.59
N VAL A 133 -16.53 -0.72 -1.16
CA VAL A 133 -16.76 0.40 -2.09
C VAL A 133 -16.48 1.74 -1.41
N PHE A 134 -16.96 1.95 -0.17
CA PHE A 134 -16.67 3.17 0.60
C PHE A 134 -15.16 3.38 0.79
N VAL A 135 -14.44 2.35 1.20
CA VAL A 135 -12.98 2.37 1.35
C VAL A 135 -12.29 2.71 0.02
N GLY A 136 -12.70 2.04 -1.05
CA GLY A 136 -12.13 2.23 -2.38
C GLY A 136 -12.39 3.64 -2.94
N VAL A 137 -13.62 4.15 -2.85
CA VAL A 137 -13.96 5.53 -3.27
C VAL A 137 -13.13 6.54 -2.49
N THR A 138 -12.97 6.35 -1.18
CA THR A 138 -12.13 7.22 -0.35
C THR A 138 -10.68 7.20 -0.82
N LEU A 139 -10.12 6.03 -1.11
CA LEU A 139 -8.75 5.89 -1.63
C LEU A 139 -8.57 6.60 -2.97
N VAL A 140 -9.51 6.43 -3.90
CA VAL A 140 -9.46 7.09 -5.21
C VAL A 140 -9.54 8.61 -5.07
N ALA A 141 -10.46 9.11 -4.24
CA ALA A 141 -10.60 10.55 -4.00
C ALA A 141 -9.32 11.16 -3.42
N VAL A 142 -8.65 10.45 -2.51
CA VAL A 142 -7.40 10.90 -1.90
C VAL A 142 -6.25 10.86 -2.90
N GLN A 143 -6.06 9.74 -3.58
CA GLN A 143 -4.94 9.56 -4.51
C GLN A 143 -5.11 10.36 -5.81
N GLY A 144 -6.35 10.47 -6.31
CA GLY A 144 -6.64 11.20 -7.54
C GLY A 144 -6.74 12.71 -7.38
N GLY A 145 -7.14 13.21 -6.18
CA GLY A 145 -7.43 14.62 -5.98
C GLY A 145 -6.60 15.32 -4.92
N LEU A 146 -6.35 14.66 -3.80
CA LEU A 146 -5.77 15.35 -2.62
C LEU A 146 -4.25 15.21 -2.50
N ILE A 147 -3.66 14.11 -2.98
CA ILE A 147 -2.25 13.80 -2.75
C ILE A 147 -1.31 14.83 -3.38
N GLY A 148 -1.59 15.30 -4.59
CA GLY A 148 -0.77 16.30 -5.29
C GLY A 148 -0.67 17.61 -4.51
N PRO A 149 -1.78 18.34 -4.33
CA PRO A 149 -1.81 19.60 -3.57
C PRO A 149 -1.29 19.48 -2.13
N LEU A 150 -1.55 18.35 -1.46
CA LEU A 150 -1.05 18.11 -0.11
C LEU A 150 0.46 17.89 -0.09
N THR A 151 1.02 17.20 -1.08
CA THR A 151 2.46 16.98 -1.18
C THR A 151 3.21 18.28 -1.45
N GLU A 152 2.67 19.15 -2.31
CA GLU A 152 3.23 20.47 -2.59
C GLU A 152 3.25 21.36 -1.35
N LYS A 153 2.16 21.37 -0.55
CA LYS A 153 2.02 22.21 0.62
C LYS A 153 2.77 21.71 1.86
N LEU A 154 2.75 20.41 2.10
CA LEU A 154 3.23 19.81 3.35
C LEU A 154 4.57 19.09 3.20
N GLY A 155 4.92 18.69 1.98
CA GLY A 155 6.07 17.82 1.67
C GLY A 155 5.86 16.37 2.08
N SER A 156 6.55 15.46 1.39
CA SER A 156 6.41 13.99 1.54
C SER A 156 6.61 13.51 2.99
N ARG A 157 7.51 14.15 3.74
CA ARG A 157 7.83 13.75 5.14
C ARG A 157 6.69 14.00 6.13
N LYS A 158 6.09 15.19 6.08
CA LYS A 158 4.95 15.52 6.97
C LYS A 158 3.74 14.70 6.58
N LEU A 159 3.53 14.56 5.28
CA LEU A 159 2.40 13.85 4.73
C LEU A 159 2.44 12.36 5.07
N LEU A 160 3.61 11.72 5.01
CA LEU A 160 3.80 10.34 5.45
C LEU A 160 3.44 10.16 6.95
N ARG A 161 3.91 11.08 7.80
CA ARG A 161 3.59 11.02 9.24
C ARG A 161 2.10 11.16 9.51
N ILE A 162 1.45 12.14 8.88
CA ILE A 162 0.00 12.33 8.99
C ILE A 162 -0.72 11.06 8.51
N GLY A 163 -0.35 10.54 7.33
CA GLY A 163 -0.95 9.33 6.78
C GLY A 163 -0.83 8.12 7.70
N LEU A 164 0.38 7.83 8.20
CA LEU A 164 0.59 6.73 9.14
C LEU A 164 -0.16 6.93 10.47
N SER A 165 -0.24 8.17 10.98
CA SER A 165 -1.00 8.46 12.20
C SER A 165 -2.50 8.22 11.99
N LEU A 166 -3.04 8.60 10.84
CA LEU A 166 -4.44 8.33 10.48
C LEU A 166 -4.72 6.84 10.35
N VAL A 167 -3.80 6.07 9.74
CA VAL A 167 -3.92 4.61 9.67
C VAL A 167 -3.91 4.00 11.07
N ALA A 168 -2.98 4.42 11.94
CA ALA A 168 -2.89 3.92 13.31
C ALA A 168 -4.18 4.20 14.09
N VAL A 169 -4.67 5.44 14.05
CA VAL A 169 -5.92 5.84 14.72
C VAL A 169 -7.11 5.07 14.14
N GLY A 170 -7.19 4.94 12.81
CA GLY A 170 -8.24 4.17 12.14
C GLY A 170 -8.28 2.70 12.58
N LEU A 171 -7.12 2.03 12.65
CA LEU A 171 -7.02 0.64 13.11
C LEU A 171 -7.37 0.50 14.60
N LEU A 172 -6.85 1.39 15.46
CA LEU A 172 -7.19 1.36 16.89
C LEU A 172 -8.68 1.60 17.12
N LEU A 173 -9.26 2.55 16.41
CA LEU A 173 -10.69 2.83 16.45
C LEU A 173 -11.50 1.64 15.95
N LEU A 174 -11.06 0.98 14.88
CA LEU A 174 -11.69 -0.22 14.34
C LEU A 174 -11.72 -1.35 15.39
N GLY A 175 -10.62 -1.51 16.14
CA GLY A 175 -10.50 -2.53 17.18
C GLY A 175 -11.48 -2.37 18.36
N ILE A 176 -11.99 -1.16 18.60
CA ILE A 176 -12.97 -0.86 19.66
C ILE A 176 -14.37 -0.54 19.11
N THR A 177 -14.56 -0.66 17.81
CA THR A 177 -15.80 -0.28 17.12
C THR A 177 -16.95 -1.22 17.46
N THR A 178 -18.09 -0.64 17.86
CA THR A 178 -19.32 -1.35 18.20
C THR A 178 -20.55 -0.85 17.44
N THR A 179 -20.43 0.30 16.73
CA THR A 179 -21.56 0.93 16.03
C THR A 179 -21.19 1.23 14.57
N TRP A 180 -22.18 1.23 13.69
CA TRP A 180 -21.99 1.54 12.26
C TRP A 180 -21.36 2.91 12.01
N PRO A 181 -21.79 4.02 12.65
CA PRO A 181 -21.14 5.31 12.44
C PRO A 181 -19.66 5.29 12.81
N MET A 182 -19.29 4.63 13.92
CA MET A 182 -17.90 4.50 14.36
C MET A 182 -17.08 3.69 13.36
N LEU A 183 -17.68 2.62 12.79
CA LEU A 183 -17.07 1.84 11.72
C LEU A 183 -16.69 2.70 10.51
N PHE A 184 -17.63 3.50 10.00
CA PHE A 184 -17.36 4.36 8.85
C PHE A 184 -16.31 5.44 9.15
N VAL A 185 -16.29 6.00 10.36
CA VAL A 185 -15.24 6.93 10.79
C VAL A 185 -13.87 6.23 10.83
N ALA A 186 -13.80 5.04 11.40
CA ALA A 186 -12.55 4.26 11.46
C ALA A 186 -12.03 3.93 10.06
N LEU A 187 -12.90 3.47 9.17
CA LEU A 187 -12.55 3.14 7.79
C LEU A 187 -12.18 4.36 6.97
N PHE A 188 -12.85 5.50 7.19
CA PHE A 188 -12.48 6.76 6.54
C PHE A 188 -11.07 7.20 6.92
N LEU A 189 -10.74 7.20 8.22
CA LEU A 189 -9.40 7.54 8.70
C LEU A 189 -8.33 6.59 8.17
N LEU A 190 -8.62 5.28 8.18
CA LEU A 190 -7.73 4.26 7.66
C LEU A 190 -7.48 4.45 6.16
N SER A 191 -8.54 4.65 5.38
CA SER A 191 -8.44 4.82 3.92
C SER A 191 -7.76 6.13 3.55
N LEU A 192 -8.08 7.23 4.23
CA LEU A 192 -7.41 8.51 4.07
C LEU A 192 -5.91 8.39 4.36
N GLY A 193 -5.58 7.77 5.49
CA GLY A 193 -4.20 7.54 5.90
C GLY A 193 -3.43 6.67 4.92
N GLN A 194 -4.03 5.58 4.45
CA GLN A 194 -3.41 4.65 3.49
C GLN A 194 -3.22 5.31 2.12
N GLY A 195 -4.23 6.06 1.65
CA GLY A 195 -4.17 6.80 0.39
C GLY A 195 -3.03 7.83 0.35
N VAL A 196 -2.70 8.39 1.51
CA VAL A 196 -1.64 9.40 1.66
C VAL A 196 -0.28 8.76 1.93
N SER A 197 -0.19 7.76 2.81
CA SER A 197 1.09 7.19 3.27
C SER A 197 1.84 6.43 2.18
N GLY A 198 1.14 5.68 1.32
CA GLY A 198 1.76 4.89 0.27
C GLY A 198 2.60 5.72 -0.71
N PRO A 199 2.00 6.69 -1.44
CA PRO A 199 2.73 7.56 -2.37
C PRO A 199 3.82 8.39 -1.67
N SER A 200 3.53 8.93 -0.47
CA SER A 200 4.49 9.73 0.28
C SER A 200 5.70 8.93 0.74
N GLY A 201 5.52 7.67 1.10
CA GLY A 201 6.61 6.77 1.46
C GLY A 201 7.53 6.47 0.28
N GLY A 202 6.97 6.17 -0.88
CA GLY A 202 7.73 5.94 -2.11
C GLY A 202 8.53 7.18 -2.56
N ALA A 203 7.90 8.37 -2.54
CA ALA A 203 8.56 9.62 -2.84
C ALA A 203 9.74 9.90 -1.91
N LEU A 204 9.55 9.66 -0.61
CA LEU A 204 10.59 9.91 0.39
C LEU A 204 11.78 8.95 0.25
N VAL A 205 11.55 7.67 -0.09
CA VAL A 205 12.64 6.73 -0.40
C VAL A 205 13.43 7.19 -1.61
N ALA A 206 12.75 7.68 -2.66
CA ALA A 206 13.39 8.22 -3.85
C ALA A 206 14.21 9.51 -3.55
N GLU A 207 13.74 10.35 -2.61
CA GLU A 207 14.47 11.55 -2.15
C GLU A 207 15.72 11.20 -1.34
N LEU A 208 15.67 10.17 -0.50
CA LEU A 208 16.75 9.77 0.40
C LEU A 208 17.82 8.91 -0.27
N ALA A 209 17.50 8.25 -1.36
CA ALA A 209 18.43 7.39 -2.08
C ALA A 209 19.29 8.20 -3.04
N PRO A 210 20.61 7.90 -3.14
CA PRO A 210 21.45 8.40 -4.22
C PRO A 210 20.83 8.10 -5.58
N VAL A 211 20.99 9.01 -6.55
CA VAL A 211 20.34 8.92 -7.87
C VAL A 211 20.65 7.57 -8.53
N GLU A 212 21.91 7.11 -8.42
CA GLU A 212 22.41 5.87 -9.02
C GLU A 212 21.84 4.61 -8.34
N ARG A 213 21.32 4.74 -7.12
CA ARG A 213 20.85 3.61 -6.29
C ARG A 213 19.35 3.70 -5.94
N ARG A 214 18.61 4.61 -6.56
CA ARG A 214 17.16 4.77 -6.31
C ARG A 214 16.38 3.50 -6.57
N GLY A 215 16.66 2.81 -7.67
CA GLY A 215 16.01 1.54 -8.00
C GLY A 215 16.24 0.46 -6.94
N GLU A 216 17.48 0.36 -6.43
CA GLU A 216 17.82 -0.59 -5.36
C GLU A 216 17.07 -0.27 -4.05
N ALA A 217 17.02 1.01 -3.67
CA ALA A 217 16.32 1.45 -2.46
C ALA A 217 14.81 1.21 -2.53
N ILE A 218 14.18 1.52 -3.66
CA ILE A 218 12.76 1.25 -3.91
C ILE A 218 12.51 -0.27 -3.94
N GLY A 219 13.37 -1.03 -4.62
CA GLY A 219 13.27 -2.49 -4.66
C GLY A 219 13.37 -3.12 -3.27
N TYR A 220 14.31 -2.64 -2.43
CA TYR A 220 14.45 -3.10 -1.05
C TYR A 220 13.21 -2.79 -0.21
N GLN A 221 12.66 -1.57 -0.32
CA GLN A 221 11.42 -1.20 0.35
C GLN A 221 10.24 -2.07 -0.10
N GLN A 222 10.10 -2.29 -1.40
CA GLN A 222 9.03 -3.12 -1.97
C GLN A 222 9.13 -4.58 -1.50
N SER A 223 10.35 -5.14 -1.48
CA SER A 223 10.58 -6.51 -0.99
C SER A 223 10.22 -6.64 0.48
N THR A 224 10.61 -5.67 1.30
CA THR A 224 10.31 -5.65 2.72
C THR A 224 8.81 -5.49 2.98
N ALA A 225 8.12 -4.65 2.21
CA ALA A 225 6.67 -4.50 2.26
C ALA A 225 5.94 -5.78 1.80
N ALA A 226 6.45 -6.46 0.76
CA ALA A 226 5.91 -7.76 0.32
C ALA A 226 6.01 -8.82 1.42
N PHE A 227 7.09 -8.84 2.18
CA PHE A 227 7.23 -9.72 3.34
C PHE A 227 6.17 -9.42 4.41
N GLY A 228 5.89 -8.13 4.67
CA GLY A 228 4.79 -7.69 5.54
C GLY A 228 3.42 -8.19 5.06
N ARG A 229 3.20 -8.21 3.74
CA ARG A 229 1.95 -8.71 3.15
C ARG A 229 1.75 -10.22 3.36
N VAL A 230 2.83 -10.99 3.42
CA VAL A 230 2.76 -12.43 3.73
C VAL A 230 2.59 -12.66 5.23
N ALA A 231 3.36 -11.94 6.06
CA ALA A 231 3.34 -12.13 7.51
C ALA A 231 2.05 -11.57 8.17
N GLY A 232 1.45 -10.53 7.58
CA GLY A 232 0.26 -9.86 8.11
C GLY A 232 -0.93 -10.78 8.34
N PRO A 233 -1.40 -11.52 7.33
CA PRO A 233 -2.49 -12.48 7.49
C PRO A 233 -2.22 -13.57 8.53
N VAL A 234 -0.97 -14.07 8.59
CA VAL A 234 -0.56 -15.08 9.58
C VAL A 234 -0.64 -14.52 11.00
N MET A 235 -0.06 -13.32 11.22
CA MET A 235 -0.16 -12.64 12.51
C MET A 235 -1.61 -12.34 12.88
N ALA A 236 -2.38 -11.80 11.95
CA ALA A 236 -3.75 -11.40 12.21
C ALA A 236 -4.67 -12.60 12.48
N GLY A 237 -4.52 -13.69 11.73
CA GLY A 237 -5.27 -14.92 11.95
C GLY A 237 -4.98 -15.53 13.33
N THR A 238 -3.70 -15.62 13.71
CA THR A 238 -3.33 -16.14 15.04
C THR A 238 -3.86 -15.27 16.17
N LEU A 239 -3.80 -13.94 16.03
CA LEU A 239 -4.38 -13.02 17.03
C LEU A 239 -5.91 -13.14 17.11
N PHE A 240 -6.55 -13.28 15.97
CA PHE A 240 -8.00 -13.41 15.86
C PHE A 240 -8.51 -14.66 16.56
N ASP A 241 -7.82 -15.79 16.39
CA ASP A 241 -8.24 -17.08 16.94
C ASP A 241 -7.88 -17.26 18.41
N HIS A 242 -6.74 -16.74 18.87
CA HIS A 242 -6.22 -17.02 20.22
C HIS A 242 -6.38 -15.88 21.21
N VAL A 243 -6.50 -14.62 20.74
CA VAL A 243 -6.57 -13.45 21.63
C VAL A 243 -7.97 -12.82 21.58
N GLY A 244 -8.53 -12.68 20.38
CA GLY A 244 -9.87 -12.14 20.17
C GLY A 244 -10.05 -11.46 18.83
N ILE A 245 -11.29 -11.30 18.41
CA ILE A 245 -11.66 -10.85 17.06
C ILE A 245 -11.15 -9.44 16.72
N SER A 246 -10.98 -8.58 17.72
CA SER A 246 -10.49 -7.20 17.57
C SER A 246 -8.97 -7.06 17.73
N ALA A 247 -8.29 -8.10 18.27
CA ALA A 247 -6.86 -8.06 18.55
C ALA A 247 -5.99 -7.76 17.32
N PRO A 248 -6.28 -8.27 16.12
CA PRO A 248 -5.50 -7.94 14.92
C PRO A 248 -5.41 -6.44 14.65
N PHE A 249 -6.52 -5.72 14.80
CA PHE A 249 -6.58 -4.28 14.53
C PHE A 249 -5.85 -3.47 15.59
N LEU A 250 -6.00 -3.82 16.86
CA LEU A 250 -5.32 -3.14 17.96
C LEU A 250 -3.81 -3.34 17.89
N VAL A 251 -3.34 -4.57 17.68
CA VAL A 251 -1.91 -4.86 17.53
C VAL A 251 -1.35 -4.15 16.30
N SER A 252 -2.03 -4.21 15.15
CA SER A 252 -1.62 -3.50 13.95
C SER A 252 -1.54 -1.99 14.16
N GLY A 253 -2.54 -1.40 14.81
CA GLY A 253 -2.54 0.01 15.17
C GLY A 253 -1.34 0.41 16.04
N ILE A 254 -1.03 -0.38 17.08
CA ILE A 254 0.13 -0.17 17.95
C ILE A 254 1.44 -0.26 17.15
N LEU A 255 1.60 -1.26 16.30
CA LEU A 255 2.80 -1.42 15.45
C LEU A 255 3.00 -0.21 14.53
N ILE A 256 1.92 0.36 13.99
CA ILE A 256 2.01 1.56 13.15
C ILE A 256 2.33 2.80 13.99
N VAL A 257 1.88 2.91 15.24
CA VAL A 257 2.33 3.98 16.16
C VAL A 257 3.86 3.93 16.35
N PHE A 258 4.44 2.74 16.52
CA PHE A 258 5.90 2.59 16.56
C PHE A 258 6.57 2.98 15.24
N ALA A 259 5.95 2.66 14.10
CA ALA A 259 6.43 3.09 12.79
C ALA A 259 6.44 4.63 12.66
N VAL A 260 5.40 5.31 13.13
CA VAL A 260 5.34 6.80 13.18
C VAL A 260 6.49 7.36 14.03
N GLY A 261 6.71 6.80 15.21
CA GLY A 261 7.84 7.18 16.07
C GLY A 261 9.20 7.04 15.39
N SER A 262 9.38 5.95 14.63
CA SER A 262 10.60 5.72 13.85
C SER A 262 10.82 6.77 12.76
N VAL A 263 9.76 7.20 12.06
CA VAL A 263 9.84 8.30 11.08
C VAL A 263 10.25 9.62 11.74
N TRP A 264 9.80 9.89 12.96
CA TRP A 264 10.19 11.10 13.70
C TRP A 264 11.69 11.16 14.01
N SER A 265 12.28 10.03 14.40
CA SER A 265 13.71 9.96 14.71
C SER A 265 14.59 10.17 13.48
N ILE A 266 14.20 9.64 12.31
CA ILE A 266 14.95 9.80 11.06
C ILE A 266 14.97 11.26 10.60
N THR A 267 13.87 11.96 10.76
CA THR A 267 13.74 13.36 10.32
C THR A 267 14.54 14.33 11.20
N ARG A 268 14.74 14.02 12.48
CA ARG A 268 15.60 14.83 13.35
C ARG A 268 17.09 14.64 13.02
N ALA A 269 17.52 13.41 12.77
CA ALA A 269 18.91 13.12 12.45
C ALA A 269 19.38 13.76 11.12
N ALA A 270 18.50 13.81 10.10
CA ALA A 270 18.83 14.43 8.81
C ALA A 270 18.96 15.96 8.88
N VAL A 271 18.28 16.63 9.82
CA VAL A 271 18.37 18.08 10.02
C VAL A 271 19.65 18.47 10.78
N THR A 272 20.15 17.59 11.65
CA THR A 272 21.39 17.83 12.42
C THR A 272 22.67 17.56 11.62
N SER A 273 22.61 16.77 10.53
CA SER A 273 23.78 16.49 9.68
C SER A 273 24.03 17.53 8.57
N VAL A 274 23.13 18.51 8.41
CA VAL A 274 23.24 19.61 7.41
C VAL A 274 23.64 20.94 8.08
N LYS A 275 23.78 20.96 9.39
CA LYS A 275 24.45 22.05 10.14
C LYS A 275 25.87 21.64 10.50
#